data_9f2c3f4a1313af23d6932c4c88c7cad0
#
_entry.id   9f2c3f4a1313af23d6932c4c88c7cad0
#
_cell.length_a   1.000
_cell.length_b   1.000
_cell.length_c   1.000
_cell.angle_alpha   90.00
_cell.angle_beta   90.00
_cell.angle_gamma   90.00
#
_symmetry.space_group_name_H-M   'P 1'
#
loop_
_entity.id
_entity.type
_entity.pdbx_description
1 polymer ?
#
loop_
_entity_poly.entity_id
_entity_poly.type
_entity_poly.pdbx_seq_one_letter_code
_entity_poly.pdbx_strand_id
1 'polypeptide(L)'
;MKYWGKYLLCGTVISLLVGCHSRPTAQGQQYRDGHIAQDLLLVNQPNAQGKPVNAKDFSEQVALINQVAPRLYNRNSLTFDAVQNWMLAGGETSKLNLFNLRAYQMEGVDNYGNVQFTGYYTPVLQARRVKQGEFKYPLYRMPSKSKYRLPNRTAIYNGALSPSLIIGYSRSLIDNYIMEVQGSGYVDFGDGGPLTFLGYAGKNGHIYRSIGKLLIERGEIAQEDISILAIRKWTESHSEAEVRELLEQNPSFVFFKPEDLAPVRGASGVPLIAKASVAADKRLIPPGTTLLVEIPLLDKEGKFTGQYQMRLMVALDVGGAIKGHHFDIYHGIGDEAGIKAGFYNHYGRVWVLKKARPTMLMVNQ
;
A
#
# COMPACT_ATOMS: atom_id res chain seq x y z
N MET A 1 -54.22 -21.05 -66.29
CA MET A 1 -53.85 -21.99 -65.25
C MET A 1 -52.53 -21.56 -64.68
N LYS A 2 -52.48 -21.11 -63.40
CA LYS A 2 -51.33 -20.51 -62.75
C LYS A 2 -50.63 -21.54 -61.91
N TYR A 3 -49.36 -21.81 -62.16
CA TYR A 3 -48.51 -22.63 -61.26
C TYR A 3 -47.74 -21.71 -60.34
N TRP A 4 -47.86 -21.90 -59.02
CA TRP A 4 -47.07 -21.25 -57.98
C TRP A 4 -45.92 -22.18 -57.59
N GLY A 5 -44.67 -21.71 -57.82
CA GLY A 5 -43.49 -22.37 -57.34
C GLY A 5 -43.17 -21.84 -55.94
N LYS A 6 -43.05 -22.75 -54.96
CA LYS A 6 -42.58 -22.47 -53.62
C LYS A 6 -41.04 -22.45 -53.61
N TYR A 7 -40.42 -21.31 -53.32
CA TYR A 7 -39.00 -21.25 -52.99
C TYR A 7 -38.83 -21.42 -51.48
N LEU A 8 -38.14 -22.50 -51.11
CA LEU A 8 -37.68 -22.73 -49.73
C LEU A 8 -36.41 -21.92 -49.51
N LEU A 9 -36.46 -20.84 -48.72
CA LEU A 9 -35.28 -20.13 -48.28
C LEU A 9 -34.68 -20.87 -47.06
N CYS A 10 -33.51 -21.49 -47.27
CA CYS A 10 -32.71 -22.09 -46.21
C CYS A 10 -31.91 -20.95 -45.55
N GLY A 11 -32.44 -20.41 -44.45
CA GLY A 11 -31.75 -19.39 -43.64
C GLY A 11 -30.65 -20.03 -42.81
N THR A 12 -29.41 -19.85 -43.21
CA THR A 12 -28.23 -20.21 -42.39
C THR A 12 -28.09 -19.19 -41.24
N VAL A 13 -28.46 -19.60 -40.05
CA VAL A 13 -28.20 -18.81 -38.82
C VAL A 13 -26.72 -18.93 -38.50
N ILE A 14 -25.97 -17.90 -38.86
CA ILE A 14 -24.59 -17.70 -38.38
C ILE A 14 -24.68 -17.20 -36.93
N SER A 15 -24.50 -18.12 -35.98
CA SER A 15 -24.32 -17.79 -34.56
C SER A 15 -22.97 -17.06 -34.40
N LEU A 16 -23.01 -15.73 -34.34
CA LEU A 16 -21.90 -14.92 -33.91
C LEU A 16 -21.67 -15.21 -32.41
N LEU A 17 -20.73 -16.09 -32.11
CA LEU A 17 -20.14 -16.20 -30.79
C LEU A 17 -19.36 -14.88 -30.52
N VAL A 18 -20.06 -13.90 -29.99
CA VAL A 18 -19.42 -12.74 -29.39
C VAL A 18 -18.75 -13.23 -28.10
N GLY A 19 -17.50 -13.65 -28.23
CA GLY A 19 -16.65 -13.87 -27.07
C GLY A 19 -16.57 -12.54 -26.32
N CYS A 20 -17.18 -12.48 -25.13
CA CYS A 20 -16.97 -11.39 -24.20
C CYS A 20 -15.51 -11.37 -23.77
N HIS A 21 -14.64 -10.78 -24.57
CA HIS A 21 -13.36 -10.31 -24.10
C HIS A 21 -13.66 -9.12 -23.19
N SER A 22 -13.69 -9.36 -21.88
CA SER A 22 -13.73 -8.27 -20.91
C SER A 22 -12.50 -7.38 -21.18
N ARG A 23 -12.74 -6.15 -21.60
CA ARG A 23 -11.65 -5.19 -21.78
C ARG A 23 -10.94 -5.04 -20.43
N PRO A 24 -9.58 -4.99 -20.39
CA PRO A 24 -8.87 -4.71 -19.17
C PRO A 24 -9.43 -3.43 -18.56
N THR A 25 -9.78 -3.46 -17.28
CA THR A 25 -10.21 -2.24 -16.59
C THR A 25 -9.01 -1.32 -16.38
N ALA A 26 -9.21 -0.02 -16.25
CA ALA A 26 -8.15 0.94 -15.97
C ALA A 26 -7.40 0.62 -14.65
N GLN A 27 -8.02 -0.16 -13.77
CA GLN A 27 -7.49 -0.57 -12.46
C GLN A 27 -6.91 -2.00 -12.45
N GLY A 28 -6.67 -2.60 -13.59
CA GLY A 28 -6.21 -3.97 -13.74
C GLY A 28 -7.34 -4.96 -13.98
N GLN A 29 -6.98 -6.15 -14.43
CA GLN A 29 -7.92 -7.21 -14.73
C GLN A 29 -8.49 -7.80 -13.43
N GLN A 30 -9.80 -7.99 -13.37
CA GLN A 30 -10.43 -8.77 -12.31
C GLN A 30 -10.40 -10.25 -12.66
N TYR A 31 -9.93 -11.06 -11.70
CA TYR A 31 -9.87 -12.53 -11.85
C TYR A 31 -11.22 -13.15 -11.51
N ARG A 32 -11.60 -14.19 -12.27
CA ARG A 32 -12.87 -14.93 -12.10
C ARG A 32 -12.67 -16.45 -12.17
N ASP A 33 -11.42 -16.92 -12.09
CA ASP A 33 -11.03 -18.33 -12.33
C ASP A 33 -11.39 -19.28 -11.18
N GLY A 34 -12.15 -18.85 -10.23
CA GLY A 34 -12.57 -19.67 -9.12
C GLY A 34 -13.00 -18.84 -7.92
N HIS A 35 -13.97 -19.38 -7.19
CA HIS A 35 -14.44 -18.77 -5.97
C HIS A 35 -13.56 -19.21 -4.80
N ILE A 36 -13.04 -18.24 -4.03
CA ILE A 36 -12.21 -18.45 -2.83
C ILE A 36 -13.05 -18.04 -1.63
N ALA A 37 -13.58 -19.02 -0.89
CA ALA A 37 -14.47 -18.80 0.25
C ALA A 37 -13.75 -18.81 1.61
N GLN A 38 -12.42 -18.68 1.62
CA GLN A 38 -11.58 -18.67 2.80
C GLN A 38 -10.58 -17.54 2.66
N ASP A 39 -10.22 -16.88 3.76
CA ASP A 39 -9.18 -15.82 3.75
C ASP A 39 -7.90 -16.26 3.01
N LEU A 40 -7.51 -17.54 3.18
CA LEU A 40 -6.33 -18.14 2.57
C LEU A 40 -6.64 -19.57 2.11
N LEU A 41 -6.64 -19.79 0.80
CA LEU A 41 -6.84 -21.09 0.19
C LEU A 41 -5.51 -21.71 -0.23
N LEU A 42 -5.18 -22.91 0.27
CA LEU A 42 -4.01 -23.66 -0.18
C LEU A 42 -4.18 -24.02 -1.66
N VAL A 43 -3.22 -23.63 -2.49
CA VAL A 43 -3.17 -23.98 -3.91
C VAL A 43 -1.96 -24.86 -4.19
N ASN A 44 -2.11 -25.80 -5.15
CA ASN A 44 -0.99 -26.66 -5.54
C ASN A 44 0.14 -25.85 -6.19
N GLN A 45 -0.25 -24.85 -6.96
CA GLN A 45 0.66 -23.92 -7.63
C GLN A 45 -0.05 -22.58 -7.82
N PRO A 46 0.63 -21.44 -7.60
CA PRO A 46 0.12 -20.15 -8.02
C PRO A 46 -0.17 -20.13 -9.53
N ASN A 47 -1.40 -19.83 -9.90
CA ASN A 47 -1.75 -19.62 -11.31
C ASN A 47 -1.32 -18.19 -11.72
N ALA A 48 -0.01 -17.97 -11.88
CA ALA A 48 0.58 -16.68 -12.19
C ALA A 48 1.66 -16.85 -13.25
N GLN A 49 1.83 -15.85 -14.09
CA GLN A 49 2.86 -15.84 -15.13
C GLN A 49 4.16 -15.19 -14.64
N GLY A 50 5.27 -15.76 -15.07
CA GLY A 50 6.61 -15.24 -14.78
C GLY A 50 7.16 -15.66 -13.42
N LYS A 51 8.22 -14.96 -13.02
CA LYS A 51 8.96 -15.17 -11.78
C LYS A 51 9.13 -13.84 -11.05
N PRO A 52 9.38 -13.84 -9.73
CA PRO A 52 9.66 -12.60 -9.02
C PRO A 52 10.89 -11.88 -9.58
N VAL A 53 10.76 -10.55 -9.77
CA VAL A 53 11.82 -9.74 -10.40
C VAL A 53 12.73 -9.04 -9.39
N ASN A 54 12.41 -9.12 -8.09
CA ASN A 54 13.06 -8.35 -7.02
C ASN A 54 13.77 -9.21 -5.98
N ALA A 55 14.46 -10.26 -6.42
CA ALA A 55 15.19 -11.17 -5.52
C ALA A 55 16.19 -10.43 -4.61
N LYS A 56 16.93 -9.45 -5.15
CA LYS A 56 17.89 -8.64 -4.40
C LYS A 56 17.21 -7.85 -3.31
N ASP A 57 16.18 -7.05 -3.65
CA ASP A 57 15.46 -6.21 -2.68
C ASP A 57 14.84 -7.06 -1.56
N PHE A 58 14.28 -8.22 -1.91
CA PHE A 58 13.74 -9.16 -0.93
C PHE A 58 14.84 -9.71 0.01
N SER A 59 15.99 -10.10 -0.52
CA SER A 59 17.10 -10.59 0.30
C SER A 59 17.66 -9.51 1.23
N GLU A 60 17.79 -8.29 0.75
CA GLU A 60 18.18 -7.13 1.58
C GLU A 60 17.14 -6.86 2.67
N GLN A 61 15.83 -6.94 2.35
CA GLN A 61 14.78 -6.79 3.35
C GLN A 61 14.84 -7.87 4.43
N VAL A 62 15.08 -9.12 4.06
CA VAL A 62 15.26 -10.24 4.99
C VAL A 62 16.50 -10.04 5.88
N ALA A 63 17.60 -9.54 5.31
CA ALA A 63 18.81 -9.22 6.07
C ALA A 63 18.57 -8.13 7.12
N LEU A 64 17.83 -7.06 6.77
CA LEU A 64 17.43 -6.00 7.70
C LEU A 64 16.53 -6.54 8.82
N ILE A 65 15.59 -7.45 8.52
CA ILE A 65 14.76 -8.10 9.55
C ILE A 65 15.65 -8.86 10.54
N ASN A 66 16.62 -9.62 10.03
CA ASN A 66 17.54 -10.39 10.90
C ASN A 66 18.36 -9.46 11.79
N GLN A 67 18.86 -8.36 11.23
CA GLN A 67 19.73 -7.40 11.94
C GLN A 67 19.00 -6.67 13.08
N VAL A 68 17.79 -6.16 12.83
CA VAL A 68 17.12 -5.24 13.77
C VAL A 68 15.94 -5.86 14.53
N ALA A 69 15.40 -6.96 14.05
CA ALA A 69 14.25 -7.66 14.63
C ALA A 69 14.46 -9.19 14.68
N PRO A 70 15.51 -9.72 15.37
CA PRO A 70 15.87 -11.15 15.31
C PRO A 70 14.74 -12.07 15.79
N ARG A 71 13.88 -11.62 16.71
CA ARG A 71 12.70 -12.40 17.12
C ARG A 71 11.68 -12.56 15.99
N LEU A 72 11.51 -11.53 15.15
CA LEU A 72 10.66 -11.59 13.97
C LEU A 72 11.29 -12.48 12.90
N TYR A 73 12.60 -12.35 12.68
CA TYR A 73 13.36 -13.21 11.78
C TYR A 73 13.21 -14.69 12.15
N ASN A 74 13.52 -15.06 13.39
CA ASN A 74 13.52 -16.46 13.86
C ASN A 74 12.17 -17.14 13.69
N ARG A 75 11.07 -16.42 13.84
CA ARG A 75 9.71 -16.95 13.60
C ARG A 75 9.43 -17.31 12.15
N ASN A 76 10.13 -16.67 11.20
CA ASN A 76 9.92 -16.79 9.76
C ASN A 76 11.13 -17.36 9.00
N SER A 77 12.27 -17.62 9.69
CA SER A 77 13.56 -17.96 9.08
C SER A 77 13.46 -19.14 8.12
N LEU A 78 12.79 -20.23 8.51
CA LEU A 78 12.62 -21.39 7.63
C LEU A 78 11.92 -21.03 6.32
N THR A 79 10.99 -20.07 6.33
CA THR A 79 10.31 -19.61 5.12
C THR A 79 11.24 -18.69 4.32
N PHE A 80 11.92 -17.76 4.98
CA PHE A 80 12.88 -16.87 4.32
C PHE A 80 13.97 -17.65 3.60
N ASP A 81 14.60 -18.61 4.29
CA ASP A 81 15.66 -19.47 3.71
C ASP A 81 15.15 -20.28 2.52
N ALA A 82 13.94 -20.88 2.65
CA ALA A 82 13.35 -21.64 1.56
C ALA A 82 13.02 -20.78 0.34
N VAL A 83 12.52 -19.56 0.55
CA VAL A 83 12.22 -18.61 -0.54
C VAL A 83 13.51 -18.12 -1.20
N GLN A 84 14.55 -17.80 -0.44
CA GLN A 84 15.84 -17.41 -1.00
C GLN A 84 16.45 -18.54 -1.85
N ASN A 85 16.42 -19.78 -1.36
CA ASN A 85 16.89 -20.96 -2.12
C ASN A 85 16.05 -21.18 -3.39
N TRP A 86 14.73 -21.03 -3.32
CA TRP A 86 13.86 -21.10 -4.48
C TRP A 86 14.20 -20.00 -5.51
N MET A 87 14.47 -18.78 -5.07
CA MET A 87 14.86 -17.68 -5.96
C MET A 87 16.21 -17.93 -6.63
N LEU A 88 17.21 -18.47 -5.89
CA LEU A 88 18.50 -18.86 -6.44
C LEU A 88 18.37 -19.96 -7.51
N ALA A 89 17.38 -20.84 -7.38
CA ALA A 89 17.07 -21.89 -8.36
C ALA A 89 16.18 -21.41 -9.53
N GLY A 90 16.00 -20.09 -9.70
CA GLY A 90 15.29 -19.48 -10.82
C GLY A 90 13.88 -18.93 -10.50
N GLY A 91 13.32 -19.17 -9.31
CA GLY A 91 12.07 -18.56 -8.85
C GLY A 91 10.81 -18.97 -9.61
N GLU A 92 10.79 -20.13 -10.24
CA GLU A 92 9.63 -20.65 -10.97
C GLU A 92 8.55 -21.12 -10.01
N THR A 93 7.31 -20.60 -10.16
CA THR A 93 6.19 -20.93 -9.26
C THR A 93 5.82 -22.43 -9.29
N SER A 94 6.04 -23.12 -10.40
CA SER A 94 5.85 -24.56 -10.53
C SER A 94 6.80 -25.41 -9.67
N LYS A 95 7.88 -24.81 -9.18
CA LYS A 95 8.93 -25.51 -8.41
C LYS A 95 8.87 -25.19 -6.91
N LEU A 96 7.89 -24.46 -6.41
CA LEU A 96 7.76 -24.12 -4.98
C LEU A 96 7.81 -25.34 -4.06
N ASN A 97 7.16 -26.43 -4.46
CA ASN A 97 7.10 -27.67 -3.71
C ASN A 97 8.47 -28.35 -3.52
N LEU A 98 9.42 -28.18 -4.46
CA LEU A 98 10.78 -28.71 -4.36
C LEU A 98 11.56 -28.07 -3.19
N PHE A 99 11.16 -26.86 -2.79
CA PHE A 99 11.72 -26.15 -1.64
C PHE A 99 10.84 -26.30 -0.39
N ASN A 100 9.88 -27.22 -0.41
CA ASN A 100 8.84 -27.39 0.62
C ASN A 100 8.09 -26.09 0.92
N LEU A 101 7.91 -25.22 -0.06
CA LEU A 101 7.07 -24.01 0.02
C LEU A 101 5.65 -24.36 -0.37
N ARG A 102 4.70 -23.90 0.43
CA ARG A 102 3.27 -23.94 0.15
C ARG A 102 2.78 -22.52 -0.10
N ALA A 103 1.92 -22.37 -1.11
CA ALA A 103 1.29 -21.10 -1.47
C ALA A 103 -0.17 -21.11 -1.04
N TYR A 104 -0.60 -20.07 -0.34
CA TYR A 104 -1.99 -19.87 0.08
C TYR A 104 -2.50 -18.61 -0.59
N GLN A 105 -3.41 -18.77 -1.55
CA GLN A 105 -4.00 -17.64 -2.26
C GLN A 105 -4.97 -16.88 -1.37
N MET A 106 -4.89 -15.55 -1.39
CA MET A 106 -5.84 -14.70 -0.69
C MET A 106 -7.17 -14.63 -1.43
N GLU A 107 -8.26 -14.58 -0.66
CA GLU A 107 -9.63 -14.47 -1.13
C GLU A 107 -9.87 -13.25 -2.03
N GLY A 108 -9.30 -12.10 -1.68
CA GLY A 108 -9.55 -10.84 -2.35
C GLY A 108 -10.84 -10.14 -1.87
N VAL A 109 -11.11 -8.96 -2.43
CA VAL A 109 -12.26 -8.11 -2.04
C VAL A 109 -13.59 -8.60 -2.61
N ASP A 110 -13.55 -9.56 -3.53
CA ASP A 110 -14.70 -10.09 -4.27
C ASP A 110 -14.81 -11.62 -4.21
N ASN A 111 -14.04 -12.26 -3.35
CA ASN A 111 -13.95 -13.73 -3.21
C ASN A 111 -13.43 -14.46 -4.46
N TYR A 112 -12.77 -13.76 -5.39
CA TYR A 112 -12.12 -14.33 -6.58
C TYR A 112 -10.62 -14.05 -6.64
N GLY A 113 -10.04 -13.62 -5.51
CA GLY A 113 -8.62 -13.31 -5.43
C GLY A 113 -8.23 -11.93 -5.96
N ASN A 114 -9.19 -11.04 -6.21
CA ASN A 114 -8.89 -9.65 -6.57
C ASN A 114 -8.56 -8.83 -5.32
N VAL A 115 -7.28 -8.78 -4.99
CA VAL A 115 -6.72 -8.04 -3.87
C VAL A 115 -6.46 -6.60 -4.31
N GLN A 116 -6.83 -5.62 -3.49
CA GLN A 116 -6.56 -4.22 -3.76
C GLN A 116 -5.13 -3.86 -3.37
N PHE A 117 -4.41 -3.21 -4.28
CA PHE A 117 -3.12 -2.59 -4.02
C PHE A 117 -3.21 -1.08 -4.12
N THR A 118 -2.74 -0.40 -3.09
CA THR A 118 -2.42 1.03 -3.11
C THR A 118 -0.92 1.23 -2.88
N GLY A 119 -0.46 2.46 -2.93
CA GLY A 119 0.93 2.79 -2.71
C GLY A 119 1.10 3.88 -1.66
N TYR A 120 2.13 3.77 -0.84
CA TYR A 120 2.56 4.83 0.07
C TYR A 120 4.06 5.09 -0.04
N TYR A 121 4.48 6.23 0.47
CA TYR A 121 5.85 6.69 0.38
C TYR A 121 6.23 7.53 1.61
N THR A 122 7.49 7.88 1.72
CA THR A 122 7.96 8.78 2.75
C THR A 122 8.22 10.15 2.15
N PRO A 123 7.39 11.17 2.42
CA PRO A 123 7.59 12.50 1.89
C PRO A 123 8.84 13.18 2.48
N VAL A 124 9.39 14.14 1.74
CA VAL A 124 10.43 15.05 2.19
C VAL A 124 9.86 16.46 2.18
N LEU A 125 9.70 17.06 3.36
CA LEU A 125 9.13 18.39 3.50
C LEU A 125 10.23 19.43 3.74
N GLN A 126 10.06 20.61 3.16
CA GLN A 126 10.83 21.78 3.55
C GLN A 126 10.17 22.45 4.77
N ALA A 127 10.99 22.79 5.76
CA ALA A 127 10.53 23.49 6.96
C ALA A 127 11.58 24.47 7.49
N ARG A 128 11.23 25.21 8.54
CA ARG A 128 12.14 26.04 9.32
C ARG A 128 11.88 25.79 10.81
N ARG A 129 12.92 25.89 11.63
CA ARG A 129 12.80 25.69 13.07
C ARG A 129 11.99 26.78 13.75
N VAL A 130 11.95 27.97 13.17
CA VAL A 130 11.17 29.12 13.63
C VAL A 130 10.20 29.57 12.56
N LYS A 131 9.06 30.12 12.95
CA LYS A 131 8.05 30.67 12.04
C LYS A 131 8.63 31.88 11.30
N GLN A 132 8.65 31.81 9.94
CA GLN A 132 9.13 32.90 9.10
C GLN A 132 8.57 32.81 7.68
N GLY A 133 8.12 33.95 7.14
CA GLY A 133 7.58 34.03 5.78
C GLY A 133 6.47 32.99 5.51
N GLU A 134 6.64 32.21 4.46
CA GLU A 134 5.73 31.14 4.09
C GLU A 134 5.74 29.92 5.04
N PHE A 135 6.79 29.75 5.83
CA PHE A 135 6.94 28.68 6.80
C PHE A 135 6.14 29.01 8.07
N LYS A 136 4.85 28.71 8.04
CA LYS A 136 3.88 29.12 9.08
C LYS A 136 3.05 27.97 9.66
N TYR A 137 3.08 26.76 9.06
CA TYR A 137 2.26 25.62 9.49
C TYR A 137 3.05 24.70 10.40
N PRO A 138 2.68 24.59 11.69
CA PRO A 138 3.47 23.85 12.65
C PRO A 138 3.37 22.35 12.48
N LEU A 139 4.50 21.66 12.70
CA LEU A 139 4.63 20.22 12.89
C LEU A 139 4.77 19.95 14.38
N TYR A 140 4.03 19.00 14.94
CA TYR A 140 3.95 18.82 16.37
C TYR A 140 4.51 17.50 16.87
N ARG A 141 5.17 17.53 18.03
CA ARG A 141 5.46 16.38 18.88
C ARG A 141 4.17 15.87 19.53
N MET A 142 4.17 14.58 19.87
CA MET A 142 3.10 14.00 20.67
C MET A 142 3.03 14.68 22.04
N PRO A 143 1.88 15.22 22.46
CA PRO A 143 1.69 15.69 23.83
C PRO A 143 1.93 14.54 24.83
N SER A 144 2.39 14.87 26.04
CA SER A 144 2.45 13.92 27.14
C SER A 144 1.06 13.32 27.39
N LYS A 145 1.02 12.08 27.87
CA LYS A 145 -0.24 11.36 28.14
C LYS A 145 -1.18 12.21 28.97
N SER A 146 -2.31 12.60 28.38
CA SER A 146 -3.40 13.30 29.05
C SER A 146 -4.47 12.28 29.50
N LYS A 147 -5.13 12.55 30.63
CA LYS A 147 -6.33 11.82 31.06
C LYS A 147 -7.53 12.15 30.12
N TYR A 148 -7.44 13.24 29.39
CA TYR A 148 -8.47 13.71 28.47
C TYR A 148 -8.10 13.38 27.03
N ARG A 149 -9.12 13.28 26.19
CA ARG A 149 -8.97 13.14 24.76
C ARG A 149 -8.24 14.36 24.20
N LEU A 150 -7.25 14.14 23.33
CA LEU A 150 -6.54 15.24 22.68
C LEU A 150 -7.47 16.01 21.74
N PRO A 151 -7.20 17.32 21.50
CA PRO A 151 -8.02 18.16 20.64
C PRO A 151 -8.12 17.60 19.20
N ASN A 152 -9.21 17.90 18.51
CA ASN A 152 -9.38 17.57 17.10
C ASN A 152 -8.56 18.51 16.21
N ARG A 153 -8.48 18.22 14.91
CA ARG A 153 -7.71 19.00 13.94
C ARG A 153 -8.07 20.48 13.95
N THR A 154 -9.34 20.83 13.93
CA THR A 154 -9.81 22.22 13.96
C THR A 154 -9.26 22.96 15.18
N ALA A 155 -9.38 22.38 16.37
CA ALA A 155 -8.84 22.98 17.58
C ALA A 155 -7.31 23.10 17.55
N ILE A 156 -6.60 22.11 17.00
CA ILE A 156 -5.14 22.14 16.81
C ILE A 156 -4.75 23.27 15.86
N TYR A 157 -5.44 23.42 14.73
CA TYR A 157 -5.20 24.50 13.77
C TYR A 157 -5.50 25.89 14.37
N ASN A 158 -6.38 25.95 15.37
CA ASN A 158 -6.67 27.16 16.15
C ASN A 158 -5.75 27.35 17.37
N GLY A 159 -4.66 26.60 17.47
CA GLY A 159 -3.62 26.80 18.50
C GLY A 159 -3.92 26.15 19.86
N ALA A 160 -4.74 25.10 19.92
CA ALA A 160 -5.04 24.39 21.17
C ALA A 160 -3.85 23.62 21.77
N LEU A 161 -2.73 23.53 21.05
CA LEU A 161 -1.51 22.86 21.53
C LEU A 161 -0.47 23.86 22.01
N SER A 162 0.32 23.46 23.04
CA SER A 162 1.42 24.29 23.53
C SER A 162 2.47 24.54 22.43
N PRO A 163 2.97 25.77 22.28
CA PRO A 163 4.08 26.07 21.37
C PRO A 163 5.35 25.23 21.63
N SER A 164 5.56 24.75 22.85
CA SER A 164 6.69 23.87 23.20
C SER A 164 6.68 22.52 22.49
N LEU A 165 5.55 22.12 21.93
CA LEU A 165 5.40 20.87 21.16
C LEU A 165 5.78 21.04 19.68
N ILE A 166 6.04 22.27 19.23
CA ILE A 166 6.35 22.52 17.82
C ILE A 166 7.77 22.03 17.53
N ILE A 167 7.89 21.21 16.47
CA ILE A 167 9.16 20.71 15.94
C ILE A 167 9.76 21.73 14.96
N GLY A 168 8.91 22.38 14.19
CA GLY A 168 9.23 23.35 13.16
C GLY A 168 7.97 23.72 12.37
N TYR A 169 8.15 24.53 11.34
CA TYR A 169 7.07 25.08 10.53
C TYR A 169 7.31 24.75 9.06
N SER A 170 6.38 24.07 8.42
CA SER A 170 6.39 23.87 6.98
C SER A 170 5.72 25.03 6.24
N ARG A 171 5.86 25.04 4.91
CA ARG A 171 5.23 26.05 4.05
C ARG A 171 3.86 25.62 3.49
N SER A 172 3.47 24.37 3.69
CA SER A 172 2.28 23.82 3.08
C SER A 172 1.45 23.01 4.07
N LEU A 173 0.18 23.39 4.25
CA LEU A 173 -0.76 22.69 5.12
C LEU A 173 -1.11 21.31 4.57
N ILE A 174 -1.25 21.20 3.22
CA ILE A 174 -1.52 19.92 2.58
C ILE A 174 -0.33 18.95 2.68
N ASP A 175 0.91 19.46 2.63
CA ASP A 175 2.08 18.61 2.79
C ASP A 175 2.19 18.03 4.19
N ASN A 176 1.89 18.84 5.23
CA ASN A 176 1.78 18.33 6.60
C ASN A 176 0.73 17.22 6.69
N TYR A 177 -0.45 17.47 6.10
CA TYR A 177 -1.53 16.49 6.09
C TYR A 177 -1.14 15.18 5.37
N ILE A 178 -0.48 15.29 4.22
CA ILE A 178 0.01 14.11 3.49
C ILE A 178 1.01 13.34 4.35
N MET A 179 1.98 14.03 5.00
CA MET A 179 2.92 13.36 5.91
C MET A 179 2.22 12.69 7.09
N GLU A 180 1.14 13.27 7.62
CA GLU A 180 0.33 12.65 8.66
C GLU A 180 -0.36 11.38 8.17
N VAL A 181 -0.89 11.37 6.94
CA VAL A 181 -1.51 10.20 6.32
C VAL A 181 -0.49 9.10 6.04
N GLN A 182 0.71 9.48 5.57
CA GLN A 182 1.84 8.56 5.35
C GLN A 182 2.43 8.02 6.67
N GLY A 183 2.20 8.72 7.78
CA GLY A 183 2.62 8.35 9.13
C GLY A 183 4.04 8.73 9.51
N SER A 184 4.89 9.10 8.56
CA SER A 184 6.25 9.59 8.77
C SER A 184 6.74 10.39 7.58
N GLY A 185 7.85 11.12 7.74
CA GLY A 185 8.49 11.86 6.66
C GLY A 185 9.88 12.34 7.06
N TYR A 186 10.61 12.84 6.08
CA TYR A 186 11.82 13.61 6.32
C TYR A 186 11.54 15.11 6.26
N VAL A 187 12.30 15.86 7.00
CA VAL A 187 12.22 17.32 6.98
C VAL A 187 13.61 17.91 6.72
N ASP A 188 13.67 18.75 5.69
CA ASP A 188 14.79 19.65 5.42
C ASP A 188 14.51 21.01 6.10
N PHE A 189 15.29 21.33 7.13
CA PHE A 189 15.15 22.61 7.84
C PHE A 189 15.84 23.77 7.11
N GLY A 190 16.56 23.50 6.01
CA GLY A 190 17.30 24.51 5.25
C GLY A 190 18.43 25.15 6.05
N ASP A 191 18.95 24.47 7.06
CA ASP A 191 20.06 24.90 7.93
C ASP A 191 21.41 24.28 7.49
N GLY A 192 21.44 23.59 6.34
CA GLY A 192 22.63 22.90 5.82
C GLY A 192 22.95 21.58 6.53
N GLY A 193 22.13 21.19 7.51
CA GLY A 193 22.23 19.91 8.20
C GLY A 193 21.59 18.74 7.41
N PRO A 194 21.73 17.52 7.90
CA PRO A 194 21.09 16.36 7.32
C PRO A 194 19.56 16.42 7.47
N LEU A 195 18.84 15.67 6.62
CA LEU A 195 17.40 15.51 6.76
C LEU A 195 17.06 14.90 8.13
N THR A 196 16.11 15.52 8.82
CA THR A 196 15.59 14.99 10.09
C THR A 196 14.42 14.06 9.81
N PHE A 197 14.50 12.81 10.23
CA PHE A 197 13.36 11.89 10.15
C PHE A 197 12.32 12.22 11.22
N LEU A 198 11.08 12.38 10.82
CA LEU A 198 9.94 12.53 11.71
C LEU A 198 9.14 11.21 11.69
N GLY A 199 9.41 10.35 12.67
CA GLY A 199 8.71 9.09 12.84
C GLY A 199 7.33 9.26 13.49
N TYR A 200 6.43 8.32 13.28
CA TYR A 200 5.11 8.30 13.90
C TYR A 200 5.22 8.21 15.43
N ALA A 201 4.64 9.16 16.14
CA ALA A 201 4.60 9.17 17.60
C ALA A 201 3.23 8.83 18.19
N GLY A 202 2.17 8.95 17.39
CA GLY A 202 0.80 8.68 17.82
C GLY A 202 -0.22 9.58 17.12
N LYS A 203 -1.48 9.40 17.48
CA LYS A 203 -2.60 10.21 16.96
C LYS A 203 -3.47 10.72 18.12
N ASN A 204 -4.28 11.73 17.81
CA ASN A 204 -5.18 12.37 18.79
C ASN A 204 -6.40 11.51 19.22
N GLY A 205 -6.57 10.32 18.66
CA GLY A 205 -7.65 9.40 19.01
C GLY A 205 -9.01 9.69 18.35
N HIS A 206 -9.11 10.71 17.49
CA HIS A 206 -10.31 10.96 16.71
C HIS A 206 -10.42 10.03 15.49
N ILE A 207 -11.66 9.85 15.00
CA ILE A 207 -11.95 9.01 13.83
C ILE A 207 -11.34 9.66 12.59
N TYR A 208 -10.63 8.87 11.80
CA TYR A 208 -10.12 9.30 10.51
C TYR A 208 -11.25 9.41 9.48
N ARG A 209 -11.28 10.52 8.75
CA ARG A 209 -12.12 10.73 7.57
C ARG A 209 -11.24 11.04 6.37
N SER A 210 -11.43 10.29 5.28
CA SER A 210 -10.68 10.52 4.04
C SER A 210 -11.15 11.79 3.34
N ILE A 211 -10.26 12.75 3.16
CA ILE A 211 -10.54 13.96 2.35
C ILE A 211 -10.73 13.61 0.87
N GLY A 212 -10.03 12.59 0.36
CA GLY A 212 -10.23 12.11 -1.00
C GLY A 212 -11.65 11.60 -1.23
N LYS A 213 -12.20 10.84 -0.24
CA LYS A 213 -13.60 10.41 -0.31
C LYS A 213 -14.57 11.60 -0.28
N LEU A 214 -14.29 12.62 0.53
CA LEU A 214 -15.09 13.84 0.57
C LEU A 214 -15.08 14.59 -0.77
N LEU A 215 -13.91 14.69 -1.43
CA LEU A 215 -13.82 15.32 -2.75
C LEU A 215 -14.61 14.56 -3.82
N ILE A 216 -14.64 13.23 -3.75
CA ILE A 216 -15.49 12.40 -4.61
C ILE A 216 -16.97 12.66 -4.29
N GLU A 217 -17.37 12.65 -3.03
CA GLU A 217 -18.74 12.89 -2.59
C GLU A 217 -19.25 14.30 -2.96
N ARG A 218 -18.36 15.30 -3.03
CA ARG A 218 -18.64 16.66 -3.50
C ARG A 218 -18.66 16.78 -5.03
N GLY A 219 -18.25 15.74 -5.77
CA GLY A 219 -18.15 15.76 -7.23
C GLY A 219 -16.97 16.59 -7.76
N GLU A 220 -16.00 16.90 -6.91
CA GLU A 220 -14.84 17.77 -7.27
C GLU A 220 -13.71 16.98 -7.90
N ILE A 221 -13.60 15.68 -7.60
CA ILE A 221 -12.67 14.74 -8.26
C ILE A 221 -13.45 13.46 -8.56
N ALA A 222 -13.31 12.93 -9.77
CA ALA A 222 -13.92 11.66 -10.14
C ALA A 222 -13.29 10.50 -9.34
N GLN A 223 -14.07 9.47 -9.06
CA GLN A 223 -13.60 8.33 -8.26
C GLN A 223 -12.41 7.60 -8.90
N GLU A 224 -12.38 7.52 -10.22
CA GLU A 224 -11.31 6.91 -11.01
C GLU A 224 -10.01 7.74 -11.00
N ASP A 225 -10.10 9.06 -10.77
CA ASP A 225 -8.97 9.98 -10.82
C ASP A 225 -8.40 10.32 -9.43
N ILE A 226 -9.03 9.84 -8.35
CA ILE A 226 -8.58 10.19 -6.99
C ILE A 226 -7.18 9.65 -6.70
N SER A 227 -6.28 10.57 -6.38
CA SER A 227 -4.89 10.29 -6.00
C SER A 227 -4.34 11.43 -5.13
N ILE A 228 -3.19 11.23 -4.48
CA ILE A 228 -2.50 12.31 -3.77
C ILE A 228 -2.16 13.46 -4.73
N LEU A 229 -1.77 13.15 -5.95
CA LEU A 229 -1.47 14.16 -6.97
C LEU A 229 -2.72 14.96 -7.36
N ALA A 230 -3.86 14.30 -7.56
CA ALA A 230 -5.13 14.98 -7.84
C ALA A 230 -5.57 15.88 -6.68
N ILE A 231 -5.40 15.44 -5.44
CA ILE A 231 -5.68 16.25 -4.24
C ILE A 231 -4.76 17.48 -4.19
N ARG A 232 -3.45 17.31 -4.45
CA ARG A 232 -2.50 18.45 -4.53
C ARG A 232 -2.94 19.46 -5.59
N LYS A 233 -3.26 18.99 -6.81
CA LYS A 233 -3.72 19.84 -7.89
C LYS A 233 -5.00 20.59 -7.52
N TRP A 234 -5.92 19.93 -6.80
CA TRP A 234 -7.12 20.58 -6.26
C TRP A 234 -6.73 21.72 -5.30
N THR A 235 -5.77 21.49 -4.39
CA THR A 235 -5.33 22.54 -3.45
C THR A 235 -4.64 23.72 -4.11
N GLU A 236 -3.99 23.52 -5.27
CA GLU A 236 -3.36 24.60 -6.04
C GLU A 236 -4.37 25.56 -6.67
N SER A 237 -5.59 25.11 -6.93
CA SER A 237 -6.70 25.89 -7.52
C SER A 237 -7.66 26.49 -6.48
N HIS A 238 -7.43 26.24 -5.18
CA HIS A 238 -8.29 26.70 -4.09
C HIS A 238 -7.53 27.57 -3.09
N SER A 239 -8.26 28.47 -2.43
CA SER A 239 -7.70 29.33 -1.39
C SER A 239 -7.24 28.54 -0.16
N GLU A 240 -6.32 29.12 0.62
CA GLU A 240 -5.87 28.54 1.88
C GLU A 240 -7.04 28.23 2.84
N ALA A 241 -8.08 29.05 2.84
CA ALA A 241 -9.27 28.87 3.68
C ALA A 241 -10.07 27.63 3.26
N GLU A 242 -10.27 27.42 1.96
CA GLU A 242 -10.98 26.25 1.42
C GLU A 242 -10.17 24.96 1.66
N VAL A 243 -8.86 25.01 1.43
CA VAL A 243 -7.97 23.87 1.74
C VAL A 243 -8.05 23.53 3.23
N ARG A 244 -7.99 24.53 4.10
CA ARG A 244 -8.10 24.33 5.54
C ARG A 244 -9.45 23.75 5.93
N GLU A 245 -10.55 24.26 5.39
CA GLU A 245 -11.92 23.75 5.61
C GLU A 245 -12.00 22.26 5.25
N LEU A 246 -11.51 21.89 4.07
CA LEU A 246 -11.46 20.49 3.63
C LEU A 246 -10.68 19.61 4.63
N LEU A 247 -9.48 20.03 5.03
CA LEU A 247 -8.64 19.24 5.95
C LEU A 247 -9.29 19.11 7.34
N GLU A 248 -10.01 20.13 7.82
CA GLU A 248 -10.71 20.12 9.10
C GLU A 248 -11.90 19.13 9.13
N GLN A 249 -12.41 18.66 7.97
CA GLN A 249 -13.38 17.56 7.92
C GLN A 249 -12.81 16.23 8.44
N ASN A 250 -11.48 16.08 8.43
CA ASN A 250 -10.82 14.98 9.11
C ASN A 250 -10.37 15.36 10.52
N PRO A 251 -11.12 14.99 11.58
CA PRO A 251 -10.78 15.36 12.95
C PRO A 251 -9.53 14.65 13.50
N SER A 252 -9.06 13.59 12.83
CA SER A 252 -7.84 12.87 13.20
C SER A 252 -6.59 13.73 12.92
N PHE A 253 -5.60 13.65 13.81
CA PHE A 253 -4.33 14.35 13.70
C PHE A 253 -3.18 13.43 14.15
N VAL A 254 -2.07 13.43 13.42
CA VAL A 254 -0.88 12.62 13.71
C VAL A 254 0.23 13.50 14.26
N PHE A 255 0.92 12.99 15.26
CA PHE A 255 2.07 13.61 15.91
C PHE A 255 3.35 12.86 15.57
N PHE A 256 4.46 13.58 15.61
CA PHE A 256 5.74 13.07 15.17
C PHE A 256 6.79 13.06 16.27
N LYS A 257 7.79 12.21 16.09
CA LYS A 257 9.00 12.14 16.91
C LYS A 257 10.21 12.37 16.00
N PRO A 258 10.98 13.46 16.22
CA PRO A 258 12.23 13.64 15.48
C PRO A 258 13.25 12.56 15.86
N GLU A 259 13.91 12.00 14.86
CA GLU A 259 15.00 11.04 14.99
C GLU A 259 16.08 11.39 13.96
N ASP A 260 17.28 11.70 14.41
CA ASP A 260 18.37 12.04 13.51
C ASP A 260 18.91 10.79 12.82
N LEU A 261 19.18 10.90 11.50
CA LEU A 261 19.74 9.84 10.66
C LEU A 261 19.01 8.49 10.72
N ALA A 262 17.75 8.47 11.17
CA ALA A 262 17.00 7.23 11.25
C ALA A 262 16.47 6.80 9.87
N PRO A 263 16.54 5.51 9.53
CA PRO A 263 15.87 5.01 8.34
C PRO A 263 14.34 4.99 8.51
N VAL A 264 13.61 5.01 7.43
CA VAL A 264 12.16 4.79 7.44
C VAL A 264 11.87 3.38 7.97
N ARG A 265 10.99 3.28 8.95
CA ARG A 265 10.60 1.99 9.57
C ARG A 265 9.10 1.80 9.51
N GLY A 266 8.68 0.57 9.22
CA GLY A 266 7.30 0.14 9.39
C GLY A 266 6.92 -0.09 10.86
N ALA A 267 5.67 -0.41 11.10
CA ALA A 267 5.15 -0.71 12.44
C ALA A 267 5.84 -1.90 13.14
N SER A 268 6.53 -2.76 12.39
CA SER A 268 7.40 -3.82 12.92
C SER A 268 8.72 -3.32 13.50
N GLY A 269 9.05 -2.03 13.35
CA GLY A 269 10.33 -1.44 13.73
C GLY A 269 11.48 -1.72 12.74
N VAL A 270 11.21 -2.42 11.65
CA VAL A 270 12.21 -2.79 10.62
C VAL A 270 12.30 -1.69 9.56
N PRO A 271 13.51 -1.32 9.10
CA PRO A 271 13.67 -0.46 7.94
C PRO A 271 12.99 -1.05 6.69
N LEU A 272 12.34 -0.18 5.91
CA LEU A 272 11.56 -0.59 4.75
C LEU A 272 12.37 -0.44 3.46
N ILE A 273 12.32 -1.48 2.62
CA ILE A 273 12.83 -1.43 1.25
C ILE A 273 11.66 -1.25 0.29
N ALA A 274 11.80 -0.29 -0.62
CA ALA A 274 10.79 0.01 -1.63
C ALA A 274 10.44 -1.23 -2.45
N LYS A 275 9.14 -1.48 -2.64
CA LYS A 275 8.60 -2.61 -3.42
C LYS A 275 9.00 -4.01 -2.93
N ALA A 276 9.60 -4.12 -1.74
CA ALA A 276 9.84 -5.36 -1.01
C ALA A 276 9.17 -5.36 0.37
N SER A 277 8.61 -4.21 0.79
CA SER A 277 7.86 -4.03 2.03
C SER A 277 6.43 -3.59 1.73
N VAL A 278 5.50 -4.07 2.52
CA VAL A 278 4.08 -3.78 2.35
C VAL A 278 3.38 -3.61 3.71
N ALA A 279 2.42 -2.69 3.77
CA ALA A 279 1.47 -2.62 4.88
C ALA A 279 0.28 -3.54 4.61
N ALA A 280 -0.16 -4.26 5.65
CA ALA A 280 -1.24 -5.24 5.57
C ALA A 280 -2.10 -5.24 6.84
N ASP A 281 -3.29 -5.82 6.78
CA ASP A 281 -4.10 -6.09 7.97
C ASP A 281 -3.45 -7.19 8.79
N LYS A 282 -2.81 -6.82 9.91
CA LYS A 282 -2.10 -7.77 10.79
C LYS A 282 -2.96 -8.90 11.37
N ARG A 283 -4.29 -8.82 11.28
CA ARG A 283 -5.20 -9.89 11.71
C ARG A 283 -5.20 -11.05 10.73
N LEU A 284 -5.06 -10.76 9.43
CA LEU A 284 -4.98 -11.75 8.36
C LEU A 284 -3.54 -12.10 8.01
N ILE A 285 -2.67 -11.08 7.97
CA ILE A 285 -1.27 -11.18 7.56
C ILE A 285 -0.37 -10.69 8.69
N PRO A 286 0.08 -11.57 9.59
CA PRO A 286 0.98 -11.22 10.68
C PRO A 286 2.29 -10.60 10.18
N PRO A 287 2.92 -9.69 10.97
CA PRO A 287 4.22 -9.13 10.62
C PRO A 287 5.29 -10.21 10.36
N GLY A 288 6.11 -10.00 9.32
CA GLY A 288 7.13 -10.94 8.87
C GLY A 288 6.63 -11.98 7.85
N THR A 289 5.34 -11.99 7.53
CA THR A 289 4.79 -12.90 6.52
C THR A 289 5.38 -12.60 5.15
N THR A 290 5.89 -13.64 4.49
CA THR A 290 6.36 -13.57 3.10
C THR A 290 5.19 -13.70 2.13
N LEU A 291 5.11 -12.78 1.20
CA LEU A 291 4.08 -12.69 0.18
C LEU A 291 4.70 -12.83 -1.21
N LEU A 292 4.15 -13.70 -2.03
CA LEU A 292 4.31 -13.67 -3.47
C LEU A 292 3.14 -12.85 -4.00
N VAL A 293 3.43 -11.80 -4.75
CA VAL A 293 2.40 -10.88 -5.23
C VAL A 293 2.48 -10.73 -6.75
N GLU A 294 1.33 -10.66 -7.38
CA GLU A 294 1.19 -10.32 -8.79
C GLU A 294 0.53 -8.94 -8.86
N ILE A 295 1.31 -7.95 -9.26
CA ILE A 295 0.88 -6.56 -9.31
C ILE A 295 0.77 -6.08 -10.76
N PRO A 296 -0.20 -5.21 -11.09
CA PRO A 296 -0.30 -4.60 -12.40
C PRO A 296 0.94 -3.77 -12.74
N LEU A 297 1.42 -3.89 -13.98
CA LEU A 297 2.38 -2.97 -14.55
C LEU A 297 1.66 -1.73 -15.04
N LEU A 298 2.14 -0.57 -14.59
CA LEU A 298 1.60 0.73 -14.96
C LEU A 298 2.55 1.44 -15.92
N ASP A 299 1.99 2.21 -16.84
CA ASP A 299 2.75 3.12 -17.71
C ASP A 299 3.19 4.39 -16.95
N LYS A 300 3.74 5.35 -17.66
CA LYS A 300 4.25 6.62 -17.09
C LYS A 300 3.12 7.50 -16.53
N GLU A 301 1.93 7.31 -17.03
CA GLU A 301 0.70 8.02 -16.63
C GLU A 301 -0.07 7.29 -15.56
N GLY A 302 0.42 6.12 -15.08
CA GLY A 302 -0.21 5.30 -14.04
C GLY A 302 -1.34 4.40 -14.56
N LYS A 303 -1.48 4.21 -15.86
CA LYS A 303 -2.50 3.35 -16.47
C LYS A 303 -2.01 1.90 -16.55
N PHE A 304 -2.92 0.97 -16.35
CA PHE A 304 -2.62 -0.45 -16.47
C PHE A 304 -2.25 -0.83 -17.91
N THR A 305 -1.08 -1.43 -18.10
CA THR A 305 -0.55 -1.83 -19.42
C THR A 305 -1.15 -3.13 -19.98
N GLY A 306 -2.00 -3.81 -19.22
CA GLY A 306 -2.47 -5.16 -19.55
C GLY A 306 -1.51 -6.27 -19.10
N GLN A 307 -0.39 -5.92 -18.46
CA GLN A 307 0.62 -6.87 -17.98
C GLN A 307 0.73 -6.86 -16.46
N TYR A 308 1.19 -7.97 -15.91
CA TYR A 308 1.45 -8.13 -14.48
C TYR A 308 2.91 -8.46 -14.23
N GLN A 309 3.37 -8.15 -13.04
CA GLN A 309 4.71 -8.45 -12.56
C GLN A 309 4.66 -9.20 -11.24
N MET A 310 5.43 -10.28 -11.15
CA MET A 310 5.59 -11.02 -9.89
C MET A 310 6.67 -10.37 -9.02
N ARG A 311 6.37 -10.22 -7.72
CA ARG A 311 7.31 -9.72 -6.72
C ARG A 311 7.23 -10.53 -5.43
N LEU A 312 8.31 -10.48 -4.64
CA LEU A 312 8.34 -10.93 -3.25
C LEU A 312 8.26 -9.70 -2.34
N MET A 313 7.38 -9.76 -1.35
CA MET A 313 7.24 -8.71 -0.35
C MET A 313 7.15 -9.32 1.05
N VAL A 314 7.51 -8.53 2.06
CA VAL A 314 7.32 -8.89 3.47
C VAL A 314 6.34 -7.90 4.09
N ALA A 315 5.36 -8.41 4.82
CA ALA A 315 4.43 -7.59 5.58
C ALA A 315 5.15 -7.03 6.82
N LEU A 316 5.51 -5.75 6.79
CA LEU A 316 6.30 -5.10 7.85
C LEU A 316 5.62 -3.87 8.43
N ASP A 317 4.52 -3.44 7.82
CA ASP A 317 3.82 -2.22 8.22
C ASP A 317 2.31 -2.45 8.36
N VAL A 318 1.61 -1.46 8.90
CA VAL A 318 0.16 -1.42 9.04
C VAL A 318 -0.36 -0.02 8.77
N GLY A 319 -1.54 0.08 8.18
CA GLY A 319 -2.22 1.37 7.98
C GLY A 319 -3.58 1.42 8.68
N GLY A 320 -4.01 2.61 9.08
CA GLY A 320 -5.33 2.81 9.67
C GLY A 320 -6.47 2.38 8.74
N ALA A 321 -6.30 2.66 7.44
CA ALA A 321 -7.22 2.30 6.37
C ALA A 321 -6.93 0.94 5.71
N ILE A 322 -5.77 0.31 6.01
CA ILE A 322 -5.39 -0.96 5.40
C ILE A 322 -6.03 -2.10 6.18
N LYS A 323 -7.12 -2.63 5.64
CA LYS A 323 -7.97 -3.65 6.26
C LYS A 323 -8.36 -4.73 5.26
N GLY A 324 -8.57 -5.96 5.76
CA GLY A 324 -8.98 -7.09 4.94
C GLY A 324 -7.96 -7.40 3.84
N HIS A 325 -8.46 -7.51 2.61
CA HIS A 325 -7.68 -7.89 1.43
C HIS A 325 -7.13 -6.66 0.66
N HIS A 326 -6.75 -5.62 1.41
CA HIS A 326 -6.12 -4.41 0.93
C HIS A 326 -4.66 -4.37 1.39
N PHE A 327 -3.73 -4.15 0.47
CA PHE A 327 -2.30 -4.02 0.70
C PHE A 327 -1.80 -2.65 0.22
N ASP A 328 -0.89 -2.06 0.98
CA ASP A 328 -0.30 -0.76 0.64
C ASP A 328 1.21 -0.92 0.44
N ILE A 329 1.67 -0.74 -0.81
CA ILE A 329 3.05 -1.02 -1.21
C ILE A 329 3.92 0.18 -0.88
N TYR A 330 5.04 -0.04 -0.18
CA TYR A 330 6.03 1.02 0.07
C TYR A 330 6.82 1.33 -1.21
N HIS A 331 6.80 2.60 -1.65
CA HIS A 331 7.45 3.05 -2.88
C HIS A 331 8.78 3.75 -2.67
N GLY A 332 9.18 4.05 -1.42
CA GLY A 332 10.44 4.73 -1.11
C GLY A 332 10.25 6.16 -0.63
N ILE A 333 11.26 7.01 -0.86
CA ILE A 333 11.38 8.35 -0.29
C ILE A 333 11.30 9.41 -1.38
N GLY A 334 10.66 10.53 -1.08
CA GLY A 334 10.64 11.73 -1.92
C GLY A 334 9.56 11.75 -3.00
N ASP A 335 9.57 12.79 -3.82
CA ASP A 335 8.48 13.11 -4.75
C ASP A 335 8.30 12.07 -5.85
N GLU A 336 9.40 11.52 -6.39
CA GLU A 336 9.31 10.47 -7.42
C GLU A 336 8.63 9.21 -6.88
N ALA A 337 8.95 8.82 -5.64
CA ALA A 337 8.28 7.72 -4.95
C ALA A 337 6.81 8.04 -4.70
N GLY A 338 6.50 9.30 -4.36
CA GLY A 338 5.14 9.79 -4.15
C GLY A 338 4.29 9.75 -5.43
N ILE A 339 4.84 10.14 -6.56
CA ILE A 339 4.17 10.05 -7.88
C ILE A 339 3.86 8.58 -8.20
N LYS A 340 4.85 7.68 -8.07
CA LYS A 340 4.68 6.25 -8.32
C LYS A 340 3.68 5.60 -7.36
N ALA A 341 3.71 5.95 -6.08
CA ALA A 341 2.75 5.50 -5.09
C ALA A 341 1.32 5.97 -5.43
N GLY A 342 1.19 7.24 -5.84
CA GLY A 342 -0.09 7.85 -6.20
C GLY A 342 -0.80 7.20 -7.39
N PHE A 343 -0.07 6.51 -8.25
CA PHE A 343 -0.64 5.75 -9.37
C PHE A 343 -1.30 4.43 -8.94
N TYR A 344 -0.96 3.90 -7.75
CA TYR A 344 -1.48 2.61 -7.33
C TYR A 344 -2.85 2.73 -6.65
N ASN A 345 -3.87 2.28 -7.35
CA ASN A 345 -5.19 1.87 -6.85
C ASN A 345 -5.69 0.80 -7.81
N HIS A 346 -5.07 -0.38 -7.75
CA HIS A 346 -5.23 -1.43 -8.75
C HIS A 346 -5.48 -2.79 -8.08
N TYR A 347 -5.94 -3.75 -8.87
CA TYR A 347 -6.19 -5.10 -8.42
C TYR A 347 -5.13 -6.07 -8.94
N GLY A 348 -4.77 -7.02 -8.09
CA GLY A 348 -3.85 -8.10 -8.39
C GLY A 348 -4.10 -9.29 -7.50
N ARG A 349 -3.12 -10.20 -7.37
CA ARG A 349 -3.24 -11.40 -6.55
C ARG A 349 -2.12 -11.50 -5.54
N VAL A 350 -2.43 -12.14 -4.40
CA VAL A 350 -1.46 -12.40 -3.32
C VAL A 350 -1.51 -13.87 -2.93
N TRP A 351 -0.34 -14.45 -2.77
CA TRP A 351 -0.15 -15.76 -2.14
C TRP A 351 0.76 -15.61 -0.94
N VAL A 352 0.29 -16.08 0.22
CA VAL A 352 1.14 -16.23 1.41
C VAL A 352 2.01 -17.46 1.20
N LEU A 353 3.32 -17.27 1.27
CA LEU A 353 4.29 -18.38 1.22
C LEU A 353 4.61 -18.86 2.64
N LYS A 354 4.56 -20.17 2.84
CA LYS A 354 4.93 -20.81 4.11
C LYS A 354 5.77 -22.07 3.85
N LYS A 355 6.83 -22.24 4.63
CA LYS A 355 7.57 -23.51 4.66
C LYS A 355 6.65 -24.58 5.23
N ALA A 356 6.48 -25.69 4.52
CA ALA A 356 5.79 -26.86 5.05
C ALA A 356 6.55 -27.39 6.27
N ARG A 357 5.85 -27.65 7.36
CA ARG A 357 6.44 -28.35 8.50
C ARG A 357 6.72 -29.80 8.09
N PRO A 358 7.84 -30.40 8.51
CA PRO A 358 8.00 -31.84 8.34
C PRO A 358 6.81 -32.55 9.00
N THR A 359 6.13 -33.39 8.25
CA THR A 359 5.13 -34.31 8.84
C THR A 359 5.97 -35.28 9.70
N MET A 360 5.86 -35.19 11.02
CA MET A 360 6.37 -36.27 11.88
C MET A 360 5.58 -37.52 11.50
N LEU A 361 6.19 -38.41 10.75
CA LEU A 361 5.72 -39.78 10.66
C LEU A 361 5.77 -40.35 12.10
N MET A 362 4.61 -40.46 12.72
CA MET A 362 4.53 -41.30 13.93
C MET A 362 4.87 -42.74 13.48
N VAL A 363 6.11 -43.11 13.69
CA VAL A 363 6.52 -44.51 13.61
C VAL A 363 5.83 -45.18 14.82
N ASN A 364 4.70 -45.80 14.57
CA ASN A 364 4.11 -46.72 15.55
C ASN A 364 5.10 -47.88 15.69
N GLN A 365 5.76 -47.95 16.83
CA GLN A 365 6.47 -49.13 17.31
C GLN A 365 5.47 -50.09 17.94
#